data_6b9e257eba9ee4846334e88cc95bd092
#
_entry.id   6b9e257eba9ee4846334e88cc95bd092
#
_cell.length_a   1.000
_cell.length_b   1.000
_cell.length_c   1.000
_cell.angle_alpha   90.00
_cell.angle_beta   90.00
_cell.angle_gamma   90.00
#
_symmetry.space_group_name_H-M   'P 1'
#
loop_
_entity.id
_entity.type
_entity.pdbx_description
1 polymer ?
#
loop_
_entity_poly.entity_id
_entity_poly.type
_entity_poly.pdbx_seq_one_letter_code
_entity_poly.pdbx_strand_id
1 'polypeptide(L)' 'MKRPDTPLPGLQRRHIVIAIIAIVVAVALVLNYYLW' A
#
# COMPACT_ATOMS: atom_id res chain seq x y z
N MET A 1 2.15 -16.31 -12.71
CA MET A 1 2.57 -15.87 -12.59
C MET A 1 3.60 -15.55 -12.54
N LYS A 2 4.08 -15.26 -12.60
CA LYS A 2 4.94 -14.96 -12.57
C LYS A 2 5.63 -14.24 -12.07
N ARG A 3 6.19 -14.05 -11.63
CA ARG A 3 6.77 -13.43 -11.10
C ARG A 3 7.77 -12.90 -11.29
N PRO A 4 8.05 -12.43 -11.02
CA PRO A 4 8.85 -11.70 -11.33
C PRO A 4 9.96 -11.57 -10.68
N ASP A 5 10.64 -11.58 -10.65
CA ASP A 5 11.71 -11.50 -10.01
C ASP A 5 12.00 -10.24 -9.82
N THR A 6 11.60 -9.35 -9.89
CA THR A 6 11.88 -8.16 -9.57
C THR A 6 13.12 -7.74 -9.33
N PRO A 7 13.74 -7.26 -9.98
CA PRO A 7 15.05 -6.86 -9.85
C PRO A 7 15.22 -5.61 -9.08
N LEU A 8 14.35 -4.75 -8.98
CA LEU A 8 14.57 -3.59 -8.23
C LEU A 8 14.03 -3.72 -6.85
N PRO A 9 14.71 -4.32 -5.94
CA PRO A 9 14.21 -4.52 -4.61
C PRO A 9 13.95 -3.20 -3.90
N GLY A 10 14.79 -2.25 -4.07
CA GLY A 10 14.60 -0.99 -3.41
C GLY A 10 13.32 -0.30 -3.84
N LEU A 11 13.13 -0.24 -5.13
CA LEU A 11 11.97 0.39 -5.66
C LEU A 11 10.72 -0.35 -5.28
N GLN A 12 10.77 -1.63 -5.35
CA GLN A 12 9.65 -2.42 -5.02
C GLN A 12 9.23 -2.22 -3.58
N ARG A 13 10.19 -2.20 -2.69
CA ARG A 13 9.92 -2.02 -1.32
C ARG A 13 9.24 -0.69 -1.10
N ARG A 14 9.72 0.35 -1.72
CA ARG A 14 9.15 1.64 -1.57
C ARG A 14 7.71 1.63 -2.04
N HIS A 15 7.43 1.00 -3.15
CA HIS A 15 6.08 0.93 -3.66
C HIS A 15 5.15 0.24 -2.68
N ILE A 16 5.61 -0.85 -2.11
CA ILE A 16 4.80 -1.60 -1.17
C ILE A 16 4.50 -0.75 0.05
N VAL A 17 5.50 -0.07 0.55
CA VAL A 17 5.31 0.75 1.73
C VAL A 17 4.31 1.86 1.45
N ILE A 18 4.45 2.50 0.30
CA ILE A 18 3.53 3.57 -0.05
C ILE A 18 2.11 3.04 -0.20
N ALA A 19 1.99 1.87 -0.80
CA ALA A 19 0.68 1.27 -0.99
C ALA A 19 0.03 0.97 0.35
N ILE A 20 0.81 0.43 1.27
CA ILE A 20 0.28 0.10 2.58
C ILE A 20 -0.17 1.36 3.29
N ILE A 21 0.63 2.39 3.23
CA ILE A 21 0.28 3.63 3.89
C ILE A 21 -0.99 4.21 3.28
N ALA A 22 -1.09 4.14 1.96
CA ALA A 22 -2.27 4.67 1.28
C ALA A 22 -3.52 3.91 1.72
N ILE A 23 -3.41 2.60 1.81
CA ILE A 23 -4.53 1.79 2.21
C ILE A 23 -4.94 2.11 3.63
N VAL A 24 -3.96 2.22 4.52
CA VAL A 24 -4.25 2.50 5.91
C VAL A 24 -4.95 3.85 6.03
N VAL A 25 -4.46 4.85 5.31
CA VAL A 25 -5.06 6.16 5.37
C VAL A 25 -6.48 6.12 4.81
N ALA A 26 -6.66 5.39 3.71
CA ALA A 26 -7.98 5.30 3.11
C ALA A 26 -8.97 4.64 4.05
N VAL A 27 -8.54 3.56 4.70
CA VAL A 27 -9.41 2.86 5.62
C VAL A 27 -9.73 3.77 6.80
N ALA A 28 -8.74 4.49 7.29
CA ALA A 28 -8.96 5.38 8.40
C ALA A 28 -9.98 6.46 8.05
N LEU A 29 -9.87 7.00 6.85
CA LEU A 29 -10.79 8.02 6.42
C LEU A 29 -12.20 7.47 6.28
N VAL A 30 -12.30 6.28 5.72
CA VAL A 30 -13.61 5.66 5.53
C VAL A 30 -14.25 5.41 6.89
N LEU A 31 -13.49 4.88 7.81
CA LEU A 31 -14.03 4.61 9.13
C LEU A 31 -14.45 5.90 9.82
N ASN A 32 -13.63 6.92 9.66
CA ASN A 32 -13.93 8.19 10.27
C ASN A 32 -15.23 8.76 9.71
N TYR A 33 -15.41 8.61 8.43
CA TYR A 33 -16.61 9.15 7.79
C TYR A 33 -17.83 8.35 8.18
N TYR A 34 -17.74 7.07 8.13
CA TYR A 34 -18.89 6.21 8.42
C TYR A 34 -19.18 6.07 9.91
N LEU A 35 -18.18 5.81 10.66
CA LEU A 35 -18.39 5.60 12.07
C LEU A 35 -18.57 6.89 12.83
N TRP A 36 -18.02 7.95 12.33
CA TRP A 36 -18.11 9.23 12.99
C TRP A 36 -19.28 9.97 12.43
#